data_79905ecf9f5f314fa7273a3f6bf3702b
#
_entry.id   79905ecf9f5f314fa7273a3f6bf3702b
#
_cell.length_a   1.000
_cell.length_b   1.000
_cell.length_c   1.000
_cell.angle_alpha   90.00
_cell.angle_beta   90.00
_cell.angle_gamma   90.00
#
_symmetry.space_group_name_H-M   'P 1'
#
loop_
_entity.id
_entity.type
_entity.pdbx_description
1 polymer ?
#
loop_
_entity_poly.entity_id
_entity_poly.type
_entity_poly.pdbx_seq_one_letter_code
_entity_poly.pdbx_strand_id
1 'polypeptide(L)'
;MRVAVTVVLLFLSSLPAFAKDPDCAGTERWATRMAFVHLENAGFTDNSRLDFTKTKTVRLASEQIGKDLYRQIHYVTFTEKTGKTIEVITSNDASSEECSMSGVDVFVVSNRLGGP
;
A
#
# COMPACT_ATOMS: atom_id res chain seq x y z
N MET A 1 47.01 45.05 0.11
CA MET A 1 46.31 43.98 -0.61
C MET A 1 45.30 43.33 0.32
N ARG A 2 44.05 43.48 0.01
CA ARG A 2 43.00 42.83 0.78
C ARG A 2 42.54 41.61 0.00
N VAL A 3 42.79 40.46 0.57
CA VAL A 3 42.21 39.21 0.03
C VAL A 3 40.81 39.09 0.60
N ALA A 4 39.80 39.28 -0.24
CA ALA A 4 38.45 38.99 0.13
C ALA A 4 38.28 37.48 0.08
N VAL A 5 38.31 36.85 1.25
CA VAL A 5 37.91 35.43 1.35
C VAL A 5 36.42 35.40 1.29
N THR A 6 35.90 35.12 0.11
CA THR A 6 34.47 34.82 -0.03
C THR A 6 34.28 33.43 0.51
N VAL A 7 33.85 33.34 1.76
CA VAL A 7 33.37 32.05 2.30
C VAL A 7 32.04 31.76 1.61
N VAL A 8 32.09 30.96 0.58
CA VAL A 8 30.90 30.37 0.01
C VAL A 8 30.43 29.30 1.02
N LEU A 9 29.54 29.71 1.90
CA LEU A 9 28.76 28.74 2.67
C LEU A 9 27.91 27.97 1.68
N LEU A 10 28.45 26.86 1.22
CA LEU A 10 27.63 25.82 0.64
C LEU A 10 26.70 25.30 1.75
N PHE A 11 25.52 25.91 1.83
CA PHE A 11 24.43 25.24 2.49
C PHE A 11 24.12 24.00 1.63
N LEU A 12 24.82 22.92 1.94
CA LEU A 12 24.27 21.60 1.66
C LEU A 12 22.98 21.53 2.47
N SER A 13 21.89 21.99 1.87
CA SER A 13 20.59 21.59 2.34
C SER A 13 20.55 20.09 2.12
N SER A 14 20.99 19.34 3.13
CA SER A 14 20.61 17.96 3.25
C SER A 14 19.10 18.00 3.43
N LEU A 15 18.39 17.97 2.31
CA LEU A 15 16.99 17.57 2.32
C LEU A 15 16.99 16.26 3.11
N PRO A 16 16.23 16.18 4.24
CA PRO A 16 16.09 14.92 4.89
C PRO A 16 15.67 13.95 3.78
N ALA A 17 16.46 12.91 3.56
CA ALA A 17 16.03 11.82 2.75
C ALA A 17 14.79 11.27 3.47
N PHE A 18 13.60 11.79 3.10
CA PHE A 18 12.38 11.14 3.48
C PHE A 18 12.49 9.75 2.90
N ALA A 19 12.66 8.74 3.79
CA ALA A 19 12.50 7.37 3.38
C ALA A 19 11.17 7.33 2.64
N LYS A 20 11.24 7.14 1.33
CA LYS A 20 10.06 7.08 0.51
C LYS A 20 9.20 5.94 1.02
N ASP A 21 7.93 6.20 1.30
CA ASP A 21 6.99 5.19 1.73
C ASP A 21 7.08 3.98 0.78
N PRO A 22 7.14 2.76 1.32
CA PRO A 22 7.20 1.56 0.47
C PRO A 22 6.03 1.52 -0.51
N ASP A 23 6.31 1.24 -1.78
CA ASP A 23 5.29 1.00 -2.78
C ASP A 23 4.85 -0.46 -2.74
N CYS A 24 3.76 -0.72 -2.02
CA CYS A 24 3.19 -2.05 -1.84
C CYS A 24 1.77 -2.16 -2.39
N ALA A 25 1.37 -1.23 -3.26
CA ALA A 25 0.02 -1.17 -3.83
C ALA A 25 -0.17 -1.99 -5.12
N GLY A 26 0.87 -2.67 -5.60
CA GLY A 26 0.74 -3.51 -6.78
C GLY A 26 -0.21 -4.68 -6.56
N THR A 27 -0.89 -5.11 -7.62
CA THR A 27 -1.84 -6.22 -7.54
C THR A 27 -1.18 -7.56 -7.22
N GLU A 28 0.12 -7.67 -7.42
CA GLU A 28 0.93 -8.85 -7.08
C GLU A 28 1.64 -8.72 -5.73
N ARG A 29 1.45 -7.60 -5.05
CA ARG A 29 2.09 -7.32 -3.77
C ARG A 29 1.35 -7.99 -2.61
N TRP A 30 2.02 -8.04 -1.48
CA TRP A 30 1.62 -8.81 -0.31
C TRP A 30 0.19 -8.51 0.16
N ALA A 31 -0.19 -7.24 0.33
CA ALA A 31 -1.52 -6.87 0.81
C ALA A 31 -2.63 -7.43 -0.09
N THR A 32 -2.52 -7.24 -1.39
CA THR A 32 -3.51 -7.71 -2.36
C THR A 32 -3.59 -9.23 -2.43
N ARG A 33 -2.43 -9.89 -2.44
CA ARG A 33 -2.37 -11.35 -2.47
C ARG A 33 -3.00 -11.97 -1.23
N MET A 34 -2.69 -11.44 -0.07
CA MET A 34 -3.25 -11.94 1.18
C MET A 34 -4.73 -11.60 1.33
N ALA A 35 -5.17 -10.46 0.81
CA ALA A 35 -6.59 -10.15 0.74
C ALA A 35 -7.36 -11.23 -0.04
N PHE A 36 -6.85 -11.64 -1.19
CA PHE A 36 -7.44 -12.73 -1.95
C PHE A 36 -7.46 -14.04 -1.16
N VAL A 37 -6.36 -14.42 -0.54
CA VAL A 37 -6.27 -15.66 0.26
C VAL A 37 -7.32 -15.66 1.38
N HIS A 38 -7.46 -14.55 2.08
CA HIS A 38 -8.46 -14.44 3.16
C HIS A 38 -9.89 -14.49 2.63
N LEU A 39 -10.16 -13.87 1.50
CA LEU A 39 -11.49 -13.96 0.86
C LEU A 39 -11.81 -15.37 0.42
N GLU A 40 -10.84 -16.08 -0.15
CA GLU A 40 -11.01 -17.47 -0.57
C GLU A 40 -11.26 -18.38 0.64
N ASN A 41 -10.46 -18.25 1.68
CA ASN A 41 -10.62 -19.03 2.90
C ASN A 41 -11.94 -18.77 3.62
N ALA A 42 -12.48 -17.57 3.50
CA ALA A 42 -13.78 -17.20 4.08
C ALA A 42 -14.96 -17.52 3.18
N GLY A 43 -14.73 -18.05 1.98
CA GLY A 43 -15.78 -18.46 1.05
C GLY A 43 -16.43 -17.32 0.26
N PHE A 44 -15.82 -16.10 0.25
CA PHE A 44 -16.37 -14.97 -0.51
C PHE A 44 -16.19 -15.12 -2.01
N THR A 45 -15.11 -15.71 -2.44
CA THR A 45 -14.78 -15.92 -3.84
C THR A 45 -13.73 -17.02 -3.97
N ASP A 46 -13.31 -17.31 -5.17
CA ASP A 46 -12.25 -18.26 -5.46
C ASP A 46 -11.50 -17.90 -6.75
N ASN A 47 -10.42 -18.64 -6.99
CA ASN A 47 -9.57 -18.44 -8.15
C ASN A 47 -10.29 -18.59 -9.49
N SER A 48 -11.32 -19.44 -9.56
CA SER A 48 -12.07 -19.68 -10.79
C SER A 48 -13.07 -18.57 -11.10
N ARG A 49 -13.53 -17.84 -10.10
CA ARG A 49 -14.51 -16.77 -10.24
C ARG A 49 -13.91 -15.42 -10.58
N LEU A 50 -12.69 -15.14 -10.10
CA LEU A 50 -12.08 -13.83 -10.24
C LEU A 50 -11.45 -13.62 -11.62
N ASP A 51 -11.62 -12.41 -12.14
CA ASP A 51 -10.83 -11.86 -13.22
C ASP A 51 -9.72 -11.01 -12.62
N PHE A 52 -8.55 -11.61 -12.42
CA PHE A 52 -7.41 -10.94 -11.79
C PHE A 52 -6.89 -9.74 -12.59
N THR A 53 -7.16 -9.67 -13.89
CA THR A 53 -6.73 -8.55 -14.72
C THR A 53 -7.46 -7.26 -14.37
N LYS A 54 -8.59 -7.35 -13.70
CA LYS A 54 -9.41 -6.22 -13.27
C LYS A 54 -9.18 -5.82 -11.81
N THR A 55 -8.29 -6.52 -11.10
CA THR A 55 -7.97 -6.18 -9.72
C THR A 55 -7.33 -4.79 -9.64
N LYS A 56 -7.79 -3.99 -8.69
CA LYS A 56 -7.26 -2.64 -8.44
C LYS A 56 -6.89 -2.50 -6.97
N THR A 57 -5.74 -1.93 -6.72
CA THR A 57 -5.28 -1.63 -5.37
C THR A 57 -4.84 -0.18 -5.29
N VAL A 58 -5.37 0.53 -4.30
CA VAL A 58 -5.03 1.93 -4.04
C VAL A 58 -4.55 2.05 -2.60
N ARG A 59 -3.39 2.66 -2.39
CA ARG A 59 -2.93 2.98 -1.05
C ARG A 59 -3.72 4.17 -0.53
N LEU A 60 -4.39 3.99 0.62
CA LEU A 60 -5.14 5.04 1.29
C LEU A 60 -4.30 5.80 2.29
N ALA A 61 -3.39 5.11 2.98
CA ALA A 61 -2.56 5.69 4.00
C ALA A 61 -1.26 4.93 4.16
N SER A 62 -0.23 5.63 4.61
CA SER A 62 1.05 5.05 5.02
C SER A 62 1.58 5.88 6.18
N GLU A 63 1.79 5.25 7.32
CA GLU A 63 2.27 5.90 8.53
C GLU A 63 3.55 5.22 9.01
N GLN A 64 4.60 5.98 9.21
CA GLN A 64 5.80 5.45 9.81
C GLN A 64 5.57 5.18 11.30
N ILE A 65 5.74 3.92 11.70
CA ILE A 65 5.51 3.45 13.06
C ILE A 65 6.78 3.00 13.77
N GLY A 66 7.90 3.02 13.07
CA GLY A 66 9.20 2.64 13.59
C GLY A 66 10.30 2.99 12.61
N LYS A 67 11.53 2.60 12.92
CA LYS A 67 12.65 2.78 12.01
C LYS A 67 12.44 1.86 10.80
N ASP A 68 12.26 2.45 9.62
CA ASP A 68 11.97 1.73 8.38
C ASP A 68 10.80 0.74 8.54
N LEU A 69 9.78 1.15 9.27
CA LEU A 69 8.56 0.37 9.44
C LEU A 69 7.36 1.27 9.26
N TYR A 70 6.47 0.88 8.36
CA TYR A 70 5.31 1.66 7.93
C TYR A 70 4.06 0.82 8.04
N ARG A 71 3.02 1.36 8.67
CA ARG A 71 1.68 0.78 8.59
C ARG A 71 0.97 1.32 7.38
N GLN A 72 0.53 0.44 6.51
CA GLN A 72 -0.13 0.82 5.27
C GLN A 72 -1.55 0.29 5.21
N ILE A 73 -2.43 1.15 4.73
CA ILE A 73 -3.83 0.85 4.49
C ILE A 73 -4.06 0.90 2.98
N HIS A 74 -4.61 -0.18 2.43
CA HIS A 74 -4.94 -0.26 1.01
C HIS A 74 -6.43 -0.52 0.83
N TYR A 75 -6.95 -0.04 -0.26
CA TYR A 75 -8.29 -0.36 -0.75
C TYR A 75 -8.13 -1.25 -1.98
N VAL A 76 -8.70 -2.43 -1.92
CA VAL A 76 -8.58 -3.43 -2.99
C VAL A 76 -9.95 -3.74 -3.55
N THR A 77 -10.09 -3.66 -4.86
CA THR A 77 -11.30 -4.06 -5.57
C THR A 77 -10.98 -5.29 -6.41
N PHE A 78 -11.65 -6.39 -6.10
CA PHE A 78 -11.65 -7.61 -6.92
C PHE A 78 -12.89 -7.62 -7.78
N THR A 79 -12.75 -8.07 -9.01
CA THR A 79 -13.87 -8.19 -9.95
C THR A 79 -14.01 -9.64 -10.37
N GLU A 80 -15.20 -10.21 -10.16
CA GLU A 80 -15.53 -11.54 -10.66
C GLU A 80 -15.81 -11.51 -12.16
N LYS A 81 -15.68 -12.64 -12.82
CA LYS A 81 -15.97 -12.79 -14.26
C LYS A 81 -17.40 -12.40 -14.62
N THR A 82 -18.32 -12.48 -13.67
CA THR A 82 -19.72 -12.02 -13.82
C THR A 82 -19.87 -10.51 -13.76
N GLY A 83 -18.81 -9.78 -13.37
CA GLY A 83 -18.85 -8.34 -13.16
C GLY A 83 -19.11 -7.92 -11.71
N LYS A 84 -19.46 -8.87 -10.83
CA LYS A 84 -19.60 -8.59 -9.39
C LYS A 84 -18.26 -8.14 -8.80
N THR A 85 -18.29 -7.10 -7.99
CA THR A 85 -17.09 -6.60 -7.29
C THR A 85 -17.12 -6.97 -5.82
N ILE A 86 -15.93 -7.21 -5.28
CA ILE A 86 -15.68 -7.39 -3.85
C ILE A 86 -14.66 -6.37 -3.44
N GLU A 87 -15.02 -5.51 -2.52
CA GLU A 87 -14.17 -4.43 -2.04
C GLU A 87 -13.69 -4.76 -0.62
N VAL A 88 -12.40 -4.60 -0.39
CA VAL A 88 -11.80 -4.81 0.91
C VAL A 88 -10.87 -3.66 1.28
N ILE A 89 -10.70 -3.44 2.58
CA ILE A 89 -9.66 -2.60 3.14
C ILE A 89 -8.67 -3.50 3.82
N THR A 90 -7.38 -3.29 3.54
CA THR A 90 -6.30 -4.06 4.16
C THR A 90 -5.45 -3.18 5.06
N SER A 91 -4.91 -3.77 6.12
CA SER A 91 -3.94 -3.14 7.00
C SER A 91 -2.78 -4.09 7.24
N ASN A 92 -1.58 -3.65 6.96
CA ASN A 92 -0.36 -4.40 7.22
C ASN A 92 0.85 -3.49 7.33
N ASP A 93 1.94 -4.05 7.82
CA ASP A 93 3.20 -3.35 7.98
C ASP A 93 4.17 -3.71 6.85
N ALA A 94 4.94 -2.72 6.42
CA ALA A 94 5.93 -2.82 5.36
C ALA A 94 7.21 -2.06 5.71
N SER A 95 8.33 -2.47 5.13
CA SER A 95 9.59 -1.73 5.16
C SER A 95 9.98 -1.29 3.76
N SER A 96 11.06 -0.50 3.65
CA SER A 96 11.59 -0.10 2.35
C SER A 96 12.05 -1.28 1.49
N GLU A 97 12.32 -2.41 2.09
CA GLU A 97 12.80 -3.62 1.40
C GLU A 97 11.75 -4.70 1.23
N GLU A 98 10.69 -4.67 2.04
CA GLU A 98 9.74 -5.77 2.09
C GLU A 98 8.31 -5.29 2.42
N CYS A 99 7.35 -5.72 1.62
CA CYS A 99 5.94 -5.42 1.85
C CYS A 99 5.27 -6.32 2.89
N SER A 100 5.93 -7.41 3.29
CA SER A 100 5.38 -8.48 4.13
C SER A 100 6.01 -8.48 5.54
N MET A 101 6.01 -7.32 6.20
CA MET A 101 6.56 -7.20 7.56
C MET A 101 5.58 -7.66 8.64
N SER A 102 4.34 -7.88 8.30
CA SER A 102 3.30 -8.41 9.18
C SER A 102 2.30 -9.24 8.38
N GLY A 103 1.40 -9.93 9.08
CA GLY A 103 0.18 -10.43 8.47
C GLY A 103 -0.69 -9.27 7.96
N VAL A 104 -1.70 -9.59 7.18
CA VAL A 104 -2.62 -8.60 6.61
C VAL A 104 -3.99 -8.78 7.23
N ASP A 105 -4.47 -7.75 7.90
CA ASP A 105 -5.88 -7.67 8.31
C ASP A 105 -6.72 -7.28 7.10
N VAL A 106 -7.83 -7.98 6.89
CA VAL A 106 -8.70 -7.78 5.74
C VAL A 106 -10.13 -7.51 6.22
N PHE A 107 -10.66 -6.37 5.83
CA PHE A 107 -12.02 -5.95 6.17
C PHE A 107 -12.85 -5.87 4.90
N VAL A 108 -13.92 -6.65 4.84
CA VAL A 108 -14.81 -6.64 3.67
C VAL A 108 -15.78 -5.47 3.80
N VAL A 109 -15.83 -4.65 2.75
CA VAL A 109 -16.76 -3.51 2.69
C VAL A 109 -18.10 -4.01 2.16
N SER A 110 -19.10 -4.08 3.02
CA SER A 110 -20.44 -4.57 2.64
C SER A 110 -21.38 -3.47 2.19
N ASN A 111 -21.20 -2.23 2.66
CA ASN A 111 -22.03 -1.09 2.32
C ASN A 111 -21.16 0.15 2.13
N ARG A 112 -21.34 0.82 1.00
CA ARG A 112 -20.73 2.10 0.74
C ARG A 112 -21.81 3.18 0.68
N LEU A 113 -21.71 4.17 1.57
CA LEU A 113 -22.60 5.32 1.60
C LEU A 113 -21.84 6.55 1.08
N GLY A 114 -22.48 7.30 0.21
CA GLY A 114 -21.84 8.44 -0.43
C GLY A 114 -20.80 8.03 -1.48
N GLY A 115 -20.00 8.99 -1.91
CA GLY A 115 -18.99 8.81 -2.95
C GLY A 115 -19.27 9.68 -4.17
N PRO A 116 -18.29 9.74 -5.10
CA PRO A 116 -18.47 10.51 -6.34
C PRO A 116 -19.55 9.95 -7.23
#